data_c4895f388b5c55e6a4124556fcbe6596
#
_entry.id   c4895f388b5c55e6a4124556fcbe6596
#
_cell.length_a   1.000
_cell.length_b   1.000
_cell.length_c   1.000
_cell.angle_alpha   90.00
_cell.angle_beta   90.00
_cell.angle_gamma   90.00
#
_symmetry.space_group_name_H-M   'P 1'
#
loop_
_entity.id
_entity.type
_entity.pdbx_description
1 polymer ?
#
loop_
_entity_poly.entity_id
_entity_poly.type
_entity_poly.pdbx_seq_one_letter_code
_entity_poly.pdbx_strand_id
1 'polypeptide(L)'
;IEKPLANSAAAALELAQYPLADGQIFMVGHIFRFHPGINRVRELMYEGTLGTTRYLHCVRTNLGPVRKDVSVIWDLAPHDVSIALHLFNGMPARVSATMGYYLQNSPGDVAFITLTFPGGELVNIHVSWVDPQKRREVDVIGTNALVRFDDMNVGETVRIVQRALLEVPSYSTFGEFQLVTHAGESVIPFIPPKEPLKEQCQEFLKSIQTRQQPLSDVRDGYRICAILEAAAASAKQHGAPVNIEAEV
;
A
#
# COMPACT_ATOMS: atom_id res chain seq x y z
N ILE A 1 -7.65 16.50 6.96
CA ILE A 1 -6.42 17.02 6.35
C ILE A 1 -6.01 16.14 5.16
N GLU A 2 -5.29 16.70 4.16
CA GLU A 2 -4.73 15.95 3.05
C GLU A 2 -3.50 15.13 3.46
N LYS A 3 -3.23 14.05 2.69
CA LYS A 3 -2.03 13.21 2.86
C LYS A 3 -0.77 13.91 2.29
N PRO A 4 0.40 13.64 2.86
CA PRO A 4 0.64 12.99 4.14
C PRO A 4 0.25 13.91 5.31
N LEU A 5 0.03 13.34 6.50
CA LEU A 5 -0.37 14.11 7.70
C LEU A 5 0.59 15.26 8.00
N ALA A 6 1.89 15.01 7.86
CA ALA A 6 2.96 15.98 8.01
C ALA A 6 4.16 15.59 7.11
N ASN A 7 5.19 16.44 7.09
CA ASN A 7 6.41 16.22 6.30
C ASN A 7 7.56 15.54 7.10
N SER A 8 7.27 15.13 8.34
CA SER A 8 8.19 14.35 9.20
C SER A 8 7.40 13.51 10.20
N ALA A 9 8.02 12.45 10.69
CA ALA A 9 7.43 11.61 11.73
C ALA A 9 7.24 12.39 13.04
N ALA A 10 8.19 13.25 13.41
CA ALA A 10 8.10 14.07 14.62
C ALA A 10 6.87 15.01 14.59
N ALA A 11 6.69 15.77 13.51
CA ALA A 11 5.53 16.65 13.38
C ALA A 11 4.20 15.86 13.32
N ALA A 12 4.20 14.68 12.69
CA ALA A 12 3.03 13.80 12.67
C ALA A 12 2.71 13.24 14.06
N LEU A 13 3.72 12.94 14.88
CA LEU A 13 3.56 12.49 16.26
C LEU A 13 2.94 13.58 17.13
N GLU A 14 3.42 14.82 17.02
CA GLU A 14 2.84 15.97 17.73
C GLU A 14 1.34 16.12 17.44
N LEU A 15 0.96 15.96 16.15
CA LEU A 15 -0.45 16.00 15.76
C LEU A 15 -1.24 14.79 16.30
N ALA A 16 -0.62 13.59 16.32
CA ALA A 16 -1.28 12.38 16.83
C ALA A 16 -1.47 12.41 18.34
N GLN A 17 -0.63 13.12 19.06
CA GLN A 17 -0.69 13.31 20.52
C GLN A 17 -1.44 14.58 20.92
N TYR A 18 -1.83 15.43 19.94
CA TYR A 18 -2.56 16.65 20.23
C TYR A 18 -3.91 16.34 20.90
N PRO A 19 -4.18 16.91 22.08
CA PRO A 19 -5.43 16.65 22.79
C PRO A 19 -6.61 17.24 22.00
N LEU A 20 -7.41 16.38 21.41
CA LEU A 20 -8.65 16.79 20.77
C LEU A 20 -9.70 17.12 21.85
N ALA A 21 -10.47 18.18 21.64
CA ALA A 21 -11.63 18.44 22.48
C ALA A 21 -12.67 17.33 22.33
N ASP A 22 -13.51 17.16 23.34
CA ASP A 22 -14.54 16.11 23.33
C ASP A 22 -15.41 16.18 22.06
N GLY A 23 -15.47 15.07 21.37
CA GLY A 23 -16.22 14.92 20.13
C GLY A 23 -15.59 15.52 18.87
N GLN A 24 -14.36 16.05 18.91
CA GLN A 24 -13.63 16.40 17.70
C GLN A 24 -13.16 15.15 16.96
N ILE A 25 -13.28 15.19 15.64
CA ILE A 25 -12.83 14.13 14.74
C ILE A 25 -11.69 14.66 13.88
N PHE A 26 -10.57 13.93 13.87
CA PHE A 26 -9.43 14.22 13.03
C PHE A 26 -9.21 13.07 12.05
N MET A 27 -9.34 13.35 10.76
CA MET A 27 -9.24 12.38 9.68
C MET A 27 -8.20 12.80 8.65
N VAL A 28 -7.41 11.85 8.17
CA VAL A 28 -6.40 12.05 7.10
C VAL A 28 -6.91 11.45 5.81
N GLY A 29 -6.71 12.15 4.69
CA GLY A 29 -7.24 11.80 3.38
C GLY A 29 -6.52 10.65 2.69
N HIS A 30 -6.51 9.45 3.28
CA HIS A 30 -5.98 8.24 2.68
C HIS A 30 -7.05 7.56 1.80
N ILE A 31 -7.34 8.17 0.65
CA ILE A 31 -8.46 7.86 -0.24
C ILE A 31 -8.57 6.39 -0.66
N PHE A 32 -7.43 5.69 -0.84
CA PHE A 32 -7.44 4.27 -1.26
C PHE A 32 -8.01 3.32 -0.21
N ARG A 33 -8.06 3.70 1.08
CA ARG A 33 -8.77 2.92 2.11
C ARG A 33 -10.29 2.86 1.87
N PHE A 34 -10.81 3.81 1.09
CA PHE A 34 -12.24 3.91 0.73
C PHE A 34 -12.52 3.38 -0.67
N HIS A 35 -11.48 2.91 -1.37
CA HIS A 35 -11.62 2.40 -2.73
C HIS A 35 -12.30 1.01 -2.72
N PRO A 36 -13.43 0.82 -3.45
CA PRO A 36 -14.19 -0.44 -3.41
C PRO A 36 -13.36 -1.64 -3.87
N GLY A 37 -12.47 -1.45 -4.85
CA GLY A 37 -11.55 -2.50 -5.30
C GLY A 37 -10.55 -2.93 -4.21
N ILE A 38 -9.96 -1.99 -3.46
CA ILE A 38 -9.05 -2.30 -2.35
C ILE A 38 -9.80 -3.01 -1.21
N ASN A 39 -11.02 -2.58 -0.91
CA ASN A 39 -11.85 -3.24 0.09
C ASN A 39 -12.20 -4.66 -0.35
N ARG A 40 -12.49 -4.90 -1.64
CA ARG A 40 -12.71 -6.27 -2.14
C ARG A 40 -11.46 -7.13 -2.05
N VAL A 41 -10.28 -6.59 -2.35
CA VAL A 41 -8.99 -7.31 -2.13
C VAL A 41 -8.87 -7.72 -0.67
N ARG A 42 -9.13 -6.80 0.26
CA ARG A 42 -9.10 -7.07 1.70
C ARG A 42 -10.08 -8.18 2.12
N GLU A 43 -11.31 -8.12 1.64
CA GLU A 43 -12.32 -9.18 1.86
C GLU A 43 -11.82 -10.54 1.37
N LEU A 44 -11.29 -10.62 0.14
CA LEU A 44 -10.75 -11.86 -0.44
C LEU A 44 -9.59 -12.45 0.38
N MET A 45 -8.75 -11.59 1.00
CA MET A 45 -7.72 -12.03 1.93
C MET A 45 -8.33 -12.68 3.18
N TYR A 46 -9.34 -12.04 3.79
CA TYR A 46 -10.00 -12.55 5.00
C TYR A 46 -10.93 -13.75 4.74
N GLU A 47 -11.52 -13.85 3.56
CA GLU A 47 -12.31 -15.01 3.13
C GLU A 47 -11.45 -16.26 2.86
N GLY A 48 -10.10 -16.10 2.87
CA GLY A 48 -9.17 -17.19 2.63
C GLY A 48 -9.00 -17.57 1.16
N THR A 49 -9.52 -16.78 0.22
CA THR A 49 -9.40 -17.06 -1.23
C THR A 49 -7.93 -17.16 -1.67
N LEU A 50 -7.05 -16.36 -1.07
CA LEU A 50 -5.61 -16.38 -1.36
C LEU A 50 -4.86 -17.49 -0.63
N GLY A 51 -5.48 -18.13 0.37
CA GLY A 51 -4.75 -18.95 1.34
C GLY A 51 -3.89 -18.05 2.24
N THR A 52 -2.68 -18.48 2.58
CA THR A 52 -1.74 -17.65 3.33
C THR A 52 -1.13 -16.59 2.40
N THR A 53 -1.30 -15.31 2.73
CA THR A 53 -0.66 -14.22 1.99
C THR A 53 0.85 -14.27 2.19
N ARG A 54 1.60 -14.20 1.09
CA ARG A 54 3.07 -14.24 1.10
C ARG A 54 3.68 -12.86 0.95
N TYR A 55 3.25 -12.12 -0.07
CA TYR A 55 3.76 -10.76 -0.30
C TYR A 55 2.79 -9.92 -1.13
N LEU A 56 3.00 -8.60 -1.09
CA LEU A 56 2.37 -7.62 -1.96
C LEU A 56 3.41 -6.99 -2.87
N HIS A 57 2.98 -6.66 -4.09
CA HIS A 57 3.72 -5.82 -5.02
C HIS A 57 2.86 -4.64 -5.44
N CYS A 58 3.29 -3.42 -5.09
CA CYS A 58 2.60 -2.18 -5.40
C CYS A 58 3.40 -1.39 -6.43
N VAL A 59 2.74 -0.89 -7.47
CA VAL A 59 3.34 -0.04 -8.49
C VAL A 59 2.52 1.22 -8.66
N ARG A 60 3.16 2.38 -8.44
CA ARG A 60 2.55 3.68 -8.65
C ARG A 60 3.50 4.57 -9.44
N THR A 61 3.28 4.62 -10.74
CA THR A 61 4.14 5.31 -11.67
C THR A 61 3.35 6.23 -12.59
N ASN A 62 3.97 7.30 -13.02
CA ASN A 62 3.48 8.19 -14.05
C ASN A 62 4.60 9.11 -14.55
N LEU A 63 4.46 9.60 -15.77
CA LEU A 63 5.20 10.76 -16.23
C LEU A 63 4.42 12.00 -15.76
N GLY A 64 4.69 12.46 -14.56
CA GLY A 64 3.84 13.45 -13.89
C GLY A 64 4.59 14.71 -13.46
N PRO A 65 3.90 15.64 -12.81
CA PRO A 65 4.54 16.83 -12.29
C PRO A 65 5.57 16.43 -11.24
N VAL A 66 6.84 16.75 -11.51
CA VAL A 66 7.92 16.53 -10.57
C VAL A 66 7.87 17.62 -9.50
N ARG A 67 7.76 17.24 -8.25
CA ARG A 67 7.79 18.15 -7.12
C ARG A 67 9.23 18.53 -6.77
N LYS A 68 9.42 19.76 -6.27
CA LYS A 68 10.74 20.26 -5.83
C LYS A 68 10.89 20.29 -4.31
N ASP A 69 9.78 20.20 -3.61
CA ASP A 69 9.67 20.34 -2.15
C ASP A 69 9.75 18.99 -1.42
N VAL A 70 9.38 17.90 -2.09
CA VAL A 70 9.39 16.54 -1.51
C VAL A 70 9.88 15.52 -2.54
N SER A 71 10.39 14.37 -2.08
CA SER A 71 10.74 13.25 -2.96
C SER A 71 9.51 12.43 -3.35
N VAL A 72 9.68 11.56 -4.34
CA VAL A 72 8.66 10.59 -4.78
C VAL A 72 8.17 9.71 -3.63
N ILE A 73 9.02 9.41 -2.63
CA ILE A 73 8.65 8.65 -1.43
C ILE A 73 7.52 9.38 -0.68
N TRP A 74 7.66 10.69 -0.43
CA TRP A 74 6.66 11.48 0.31
C TRP A 74 5.42 11.83 -0.51
N ASP A 75 5.53 11.86 -1.83
CA ASP A 75 4.40 12.21 -2.70
C ASP A 75 3.53 11.01 -3.07
N LEU A 76 4.14 9.95 -3.59
CA LEU A 76 3.41 8.78 -4.14
C LEU A 76 3.27 7.62 -3.14
N ALA A 77 4.32 7.28 -2.40
CA ALA A 77 4.31 6.12 -1.52
C ALA A 77 3.31 6.18 -0.35
N PRO A 78 2.82 7.35 0.15
CA PRO A 78 1.80 7.37 1.20
C PRO A 78 0.55 6.55 0.86
N HIS A 79 0.18 6.50 -0.42
CA HIS A 79 -0.98 5.74 -0.87
C HIS A 79 -0.76 4.23 -0.71
N ASP A 80 0.40 3.72 -1.15
CA ASP A 80 0.69 2.29 -1.16
C ASP A 80 1.05 1.78 0.24
N VAL A 81 1.71 2.62 1.06
CA VAL A 81 1.90 2.36 2.49
C VAL A 81 0.55 2.28 3.20
N SER A 82 -0.36 3.22 2.94
CA SER A 82 -1.71 3.20 3.51
C SER A 82 -2.50 1.94 3.12
N ILE A 83 -2.38 1.49 1.85
CA ILE A 83 -2.98 0.25 1.37
C ILE A 83 -2.39 -0.95 2.13
N ALA A 84 -1.06 -1.03 2.25
CA ALA A 84 -0.39 -2.13 2.94
C ALA A 84 -0.84 -2.25 4.41
N LEU A 85 -0.87 -1.12 5.16
CA LEU A 85 -1.37 -1.11 6.53
C LEU A 85 -2.84 -1.52 6.63
N HIS A 86 -3.66 -1.13 5.66
CA HIS A 86 -5.09 -1.50 5.62
C HIS A 86 -5.30 -2.99 5.34
N LEU A 87 -4.52 -3.59 4.44
CA LEU A 87 -4.63 -4.99 4.07
C LEU A 87 -4.09 -5.92 5.17
N PHE A 88 -2.95 -5.59 5.77
CA PHE A 88 -2.36 -6.42 6.83
C PHE A 88 -2.85 -6.09 8.24
N ASN A 89 -3.55 -4.98 8.42
CA ASN A 89 -4.04 -4.52 9.72
C ASN A 89 -2.92 -4.46 10.79
N GLY A 90 -1.73 -4.01 10.41
CA GLY A 90 -0.57 -3.98 11.30
C GLY A 90 0.56 -3.10 10.77
N MET A 91 1.61 -2.96 11.59
CA MET A 91 2.81 -2.20 11.26
C MET A 91 3.92 -3.11 10.74
N PRO A 92 4.71 -2.69 9.74
CA PRO A 92 5.93 -3.39 9.39
C PRO A 92 6.97 -3.24 10.51
N ALA A 93 7.78 -4.28 10.71
CA ALA A 93 8.89 -4.26 11.65
C ALA A 93 10.11 -3.51 11.10
N ARG A 94 10.30 -3.55 9.76
CA ARG A 94 11.45 -2.96 9.09
C ARG A 94 11.08 -2.39 7.73
N VAL A 95 11.87 -1.38 7.31
CA VAL A 95 11.82 -0.78 5.97
C VAL A 95 13.21 -0.75 5.37
N SER A 96 13.32 -1.15 4.09
CA SER A 96 14.49 -0.91 3.25
C SER A 96 14.06 -0.14 2.00
N ALA A 97 14.86 0.83 1.55
CA ALA A 97 14.55 1.59 0.36
C ALA A 97 15.80 2.02 -0.41
N THR A 98 15.67 2.06 -1.75
CA THR A 98 16.64 2.69 -2.64
C THR A 98 15.96 3.78 -3.43
N MET A 99 16.68 4.85 -3.76
CA MET A 99 16.13 6.01 -4.47
C MET A 99 17.05 6.41 -5.63
N GLY A 100 16.46 6.67 -6.78
CA GLY A 100 17.11 7.19 -7.99
C GLY A 100 16.88 8.69 -8.15
N TYR A 101 17.84 9.36 -8.80
CA TYR A 101 17.89 10.80 -9.05
C TYR A 101 18.26 11.01 -10.51
N TYR A 102 17.27 10.90 -11.40
CA TYR A 102 17.49 10.96 -12.85
C TYR A 102 17.20 12.34 -13.44
N LEU A 103 16.37 13.13 -12.74
CA LEU A 103 16.03 14.48 -13.15
C LEU A 103 16.90 15.53 -12.44
N GLN A 104 17.27 16.57 -13.17
CA GLN A 104 18.07 17.65 -12.60
C GLN A 104 17.35 18.35 -11.43
N ASN A 105 18.05 18.50 -10.30
CA ASN A 105 17.53 19.10 -9.07
C ASN A 105 16.31 18.38 -8.47
N SER A 106 16.12 17.10 -8.77
CA SER A 106 15.08 16.29 -8.14
C SER A 106 15.49 15.90 -6.71
N PRO A 107 14.56 15.95 -5.74
CA PRO A 107 14.80 15.40 -4.40
C PRO A 107 14.72 13.87 -4.34
N GLY A 108 14.62 13.20 -5.48
CA GLY A 108 14.44 11.76 -5.69
C GLY A 108 13.16 11.49 -6.45
N ASP A 109 13.29 10.88 -7.64
CA ASP A 109 12.23 10.74 -8.64
C ASP A 109 11.79 9.31 -8.92
N VAL A 110 12.55 8.32 -8.44
CA VAL A 110 12.22 6.89 -8.43
C VAL A 110 12.58 6.31 -7.09
N ALA A 111 11.73 5.46 -6.52
CA ALA A 111 12.07 4.71 -5.32
C ALA A 111 11.50 3.28 -5.36
N PHE A 112 12.27 2.36 -4.80
CA PHE A 112 11.88 1.00 -4.49
C PHE A 112 11.95 0.82 -2.98
N ILE A 113 10.82 0.45 -2.36
CA ILE A 113 10.68 0.34 -0.91
C ILE A 113 10.23 -1.09 -0.60
N THR A 114 10.86 -1.71 0.39
CA THR A 114 10.44 -3.01 0.90
C THR A 114 10.07 -2.87 2.37
N LEU A 115 8.82 -3.20 2.71
CA LEU A 115 8.35 -3.33 4.08
C LEU A 115 8.40 -4.80 4.48
N THR A 116 8.91 -5.11 5.67
CA THR A 116 8.89 -6.46 6.25
C THR A 116 7.97 -6.45 7.46
N PHE A 117 6.92 -7.26 7.44
CA PHE A 117 5.98 -7.41 8.53
C PHE A 117 6.44 -8.48 9.53
N PRO A 118 5.94 -8.46 10.79
CA PRO A 118 6.38 -9.41 11.82
C PRO A 118 6.13 -10.88 11.48
N GLY A 119 5.12 -11.21 10.69
CA GLY A 119 4.81 -12.56 10.22
C GLY A 119 5.72 -13.06 9.08
N GLY A 120 6.64 -12.19 8.59
CA GLY A 120 7.53 -12.50 7.48
C GLY A 120 7.00 -12.07 6.11
N GLU A 121 5.80 -11.53 6.04
CA GLU A 121 5.22 -11.00 4.81
C GLU A 121 6.01 -9.79 4.33
N LEU A 122 6.15 -9.68 3.01
CA LEU A 122 6.85 -8.59 2.35
C LEU A 122 5.88 -7.71 1.57
N VAL A 123 6.12 -6.40 1.58
CA VAL A 123 5.48 -5.47 0.65
C VAL A 123 6.56 -4.74 -0.13
N ASN A 124 6.57 -4.92 -1.44
CA ASN A 124 7.43 -4.17 -2.34
C ASN A 124 6.62 -3.03 -2.98
N ILE A 125 7.13 -1.81 -2.90
CA ILE A 125 6.49 -0.61 -3.45
C ILE A 125 7.45 0.04 -4.44
N HIS A 126 7.02 0.17 -5.69
CA HIS A 126 7.72 0.93 -6.73
C HIS A 126 6.96 2.22 -7.00
N VAL A 127 7.61 3.36 -6.77
CA VAL A 127 7.07 4.69 -7.09
C VAL A 127 8.00 5.44 -8.04
N SER A 128 7.43 6.10 -9.06
CA SER A 128 8.22 6.82 -10.06
C SER A 128 7.47 8.00 -10.67
N TRP A 129 8.17 9.13 -10.87
CA TRP A 129 7.70 10.27 -11.67
C TRP A 129 8.22 10.24 -13.11
N VAL A 130 9.15 9.34 -13.44
CA VAL A 130 9.84 9.30 -14.75
C VAL A 130 9.44 8.09 -15.61
N ASP A 131 8.57 7.23 -15.12
CA ASP A 131 8.03 6.13 -15.89
C ASP A 131 6.94 6.66 -16.83
N PRO A 132 7.08 6.46 -18.16
CA PRO A 132 6.08 6.92 -19.13
C PRO A 132 4.74 6.20 -19.02
N GLN A 133 4.71 5.02 -18.42
CA GLN A 133 3.48 4.27 -18.20
C GLN A 133 2.84 4.67 -16.87
N LYS A 134 1.63 5.21 -16.93
CA LYS A 134 0.83 5.46 -15.74
C LYS A 134 0.26 4.15 -15.20
N ARG A 135 0.68 3.76 -14.00
CA ARG A 135 0.25 2.53 -13.31
C ARG A 135 -0.17 2.85 -11.89
N ARG A 136 -1.19 2.13 -11.42
CA ARG A 136 -1.67 2.13 -10.02
C ARG A 136 -2.16 0.74 -9.69
N GLU A 137 -1.25 -0.14 -9.41
CA GLU A 137 -1.50 -1.57 -9.30
C GLU A 137 -1.08 -2.08 -7.93
N VAL A 138 -1.83 -3.04 -7.41
CA VAL A 138 -1.49 -3.81 -6.21
C VAL A 138 -1.74 -5.29 -6.50
N ASP A 139 -0.69 -6.07 -6.52
CA ASP A 139 -0.75 -7.53 -6.58
C ASP A 139 -0.61 -8.09 -5.17
N VAL A 140 -1.54 -8.93 -4.77
CA VAL A 140 -1.49 -9.70 -3.52
C VAL A 140 -1.29 -11.16 -3.87
N ILE A 141 -0.15 -11.70 -3.47
CA ILE A 141 0.24 -13.08 -3.77
C ILE A 141 0.06 -13.95 -2.53
N GLY A 142 -0.80 -14.94 -2.66
CA GLY A 142 -1.03 -15.95 -1.64
C GLY A 142 -0.58 -17.34 -2.07
N THR A 143 -0.84 -18.34 -1.23
CA THR A 143 -0.52 -19.73 -1.53
C THR A 143 -1.43 -20.34 -2.60
N ASN A 144 -2.68 -19.86 -2.70
CA ASN A 144 -3.72 -20.45 -3.56
C ASN A 144 -4.05 -19.58 -4.78
N ALA A 145 -3.86 -18.27 -4.68
CA ALA A 145 -4.23 -17.33 -5.74
C ALA A 145 -3.38 -16.07 -5.71
N LEU A 146 -3.39 -15.35 -6.82
CA LEU A 146 -3.00 -13.96 -6.94
C LEU A 146 -4.26 -13.13 -7.09
N VAL A 147 -4.35 -12.01 -6.37
CA VAL A 147 -5.38 -10.98 -6.60
C VAL A 147 -4.68 -9.72 -7.05
N ARG A 148 -5.04 -9.25 -8.24
CA ARG A 148 -4.58 -7.96 -8.79
C ARG A 148 -5.66 -6.92 -8.63
N PHE A 149 -5.31 -5.77 -8.10
CA PHE A 149 -6.05 -4.52 -8.17
C PHE A 149 -5.35 -3.61 -9.19
N ASP A 150 -6.13 -3.01 -10.11
CA ASP A 150 -5.65 -2.03 -11.07
C ASP A 150 -6.64 -0.86 -11.17
N ASP A 151 -6.25 0.31 -10.61
CA ASP A 151 -7.06 1.55 -10.60
C ASP A 151 -7.20 2.17 -12.01
N MET A 152 -6.34 1.77 -12.94
CA MET A 152 -6.38 2.28 -14.31
C MET A 152 -7.28 1.45 -15.22
N ASN A 153 -7.68 0.26 -14.80
CA ASN A 153 -8.55 -0.64 -15.57
C ASN A 153 -9.97 -0.66 -15.00
N VAL A 154 -10.80 0.26 -15.46
CA VAL A 154 -12.19 0.42 -14.97
C VAL A 154 -13.05 -0.83 -15.21
N GLY A 155 -12.79 -1.62 -16.27
CA GLY A 155 -13.54 -2.83 -16.59
C GLY A 155 -13.13 -4.04 -15.75
N GLU A 156 -11.90 -4.05 -15.25
CA GLU A 156 -11.31 -5.17 -14.52
C GLU A 156 -10.50 -4.65 -13.32
N THR A 157 -11.13 -3.84 -12.51
CA THR A 157 -10.48 -3.22 -11.34
C THR A 157 -9.89 -4.24 -10.36
N VAL A 158 -10.51 -5.43 -10.25
CA VAL A 158 -9.98 -6.56 -9.47
C VAL A 158 -10.02 -7.82 -10.33
N ARG A 159 -8.91 -8.55 -10.36
CA ARG A 159 -8.79 -9.85 -11.02
C ARG A 159 -8.19 -10.87 -10.07
N ILE A 160 -8.82 -12.03 -9.97
CA ILE A 160 -8.36 -13.18 -9.20
C ILE A 160 -7.78 -14.20 -10.19
N VAL A 161 -6.52 -14.61 -9.98
CA VAL A 161 -5.89 -15.66 -10.77
C VAL A 161 -5.64 -16.85 -9.85
N GLN A 162 -6.43 -17.90 -10.03
CA GLN A 162 -6.30 -19.13 -9.26
C GLN A 162 -5.15 -19.98 -9.84
N ARG A 163 -3.97 -19.82 -9.27
CA ARG A 163 -2.81 -20.64 -9.55
C ARG A 163 -2.14 -20.95 -8.23
N ALA A 164 -2.09 -22.22 -7.89
CA ALA A 164 -1.41 -22.67 -6.70
C ALA A 164 -0.16 -23.47 -7.06
N LEU A 165 0.96 -23.12 -6.43
CA LEU A 165 2.07 -24.03 -6.29
C LEU A 165 1.83 -24.77 -4.95
N LEU A 166 1.07 -25.88 -5.01
CA LEU A 166 0.59 -26.58 -3.81
C LEU A 166 1.71 -27.24 -3.00
N GLU A 167 2.74 -27.74 -3.67
CA GLU A 167 3.98 -28.26 -3.09
C GLU A 167 5.11 -28.10 -4.11
N VAL A 168 6.37 -28.08 -3.66
CA VAL A 168 7.50 -28.21 -4.59
C VAL A 168 7.51 -29.68 -5.05
N PRO A 169 6.94 -30.02 -6.20
CA PRO A 169 6.93 -31.39 -6.63
C PRO A 169 8.37 -31.80 -6.90
N SER A 170 8.75 -32.99 -6.46
CA SER A 170 9.99 -33.56 -6.91
C SER A 170 9.81 -33.97 -8.39
N TYR A 171 10.41 -33.20 -9.26
CA TYR A 171 10.45 -33.50 -10.70
C TYR A 171 11.90 -33.73 -11.10
N SER A 172 12.11 -34.71 -11.98
CA SER A 172 13.43 -35.04 -12.50
C SER A 172 13.71 -34.40 -13.86
N THR A 173 12.68 -33.87 -14.55
CA THR A 173 12.80 -33.26 -15.88
C THR A 173 11.99 -31.97 -15.98
N PHE A 174 12.43 -31.07 -16.91
CA PHE A 174 11.70 -29.83 -17.20
C PHE A 174 10.28 -30.09 -17.78
N GLY A 175 10.08 -31.20 -18.47
CA GLY A 175 8.77 -31.61 -18.98
C GLY A 175 7.79 -31.97 -17.87
N GLU A 176 8.25 -32.65 -16.81
CA GLU A 176 7.46 -32.93 -15.61
C GLU A 176 7.07 -31.65 -14.88
N PHE A 177 7.98 -30.67 -14.78
CA PHE A 177 7.70 -29.35 -14.21
C PHE A 177 6.56 -28.63 -14.91
N GLN A 178 6.52 -28.66 -16.25
CA GLN A 178 5.44 -28.02 -17.01
C GLN A 178 4.07 -28.69 -16.79
N LEU A 179 4.03 -29.97 -16.54
CA LEU A 179 2.77 -30.71 -16.26
C LEU A 179 2.21 -30.41 -14.89
N VAL A 180 3.02 -29.95 -13.95
CA VAL A 180 2.60 -29.62 -12.57
C VAL A 180 2.06 -28.20 -12.44
N THR A 181 2.38 -27.30 -13.37
CA THR A 181 1.81 -25.95 -13.39
C THR A 181 0.40 -25.99 -13.98
N HIS A 182 -0.59 -26.19 -13.14
CA HIS A 182 -1.99 -26.10 -13.56
C HIS A 182 -2.36 -24.65 -13.88
N ALA A 183 -2.86 -24.40 -15.10
CA ALA A 183 -3.52 -23.16 -15.45
C ALA A 183 -4.85 -23.12 -14.69
N GLY A 184 -4.94 -22.27 -13.67
CA GLY A 184 -6.18 -22.04 -12.94
C GLY A 184 -7.09 -21.02 -13.66
N GLU A 185 -8.30 -20.86 -13.14
CA GLU A 185 -9.27 -19.89 -13.65
C GLU A 185 -8.84 -18.46 -13.33
N SER A 186 -9.23 -17.52 -14.22
CA SER A 186 -9.16 -16.08 -13.97
C SER A 186 -10.57 -15.57 -13.78
N VAL A 187 -10.85 -14.97 -12.61
CA VAL A 187 -12.16 -14.46 -12.24
C VAL A 187 -12.09 -12.96 -12.05
N ILE A 188 -13.02 -12.24 -12.64
CA ILE A 188 -13.19 -10.80 -12.48
C ILE A 188 -14.46 -10.59 -11.64
N PRO A 189 -14.34 -10.30 -10.33
CA PRO A 189 -15.50 -10.07 -9.50
C PRO A 189 -16.15 -8.73 -9.86
N PHE A 190 -17.48 -8.68 -9.79
CA PHE A 190 -18.19 -7.41 -9.91
C PHE A 190 -17.87 -6.50 -8.72
N ILE A 191 -17.37 -5.31 -9.02
CA ILE A 191 -17.12 -4.27 -8.03
C ILE A 191 -18.20 -3.18 -8.22
N PRO A 192 -19.06 -2.95 -7.21
CA PRO A 192 -20.05 -1.87 -7.31
C PRO A 192 -19.36 -0.52 -7.55
N PRO A 193 -19.81 0.28 -8.52
CA PRO A 193 -19.20 1.59 -8.79
C PRO A 193 -19.45 2.53 -7.60
N LYS A 194 -18.36 2.96 -6.97
CA LYS A 194 -18.36 3.91 -5.87
C LYS A 194 -17.22 4.90 -6.07
N GLU A 195 -17.47 6.14 -5.73
CA GLU A 195 -16.45 7.19 -5.77
C GLU A 195 -15.67 7.23 -4.45
N PRO A 196 -14.37 6.88 -4.44
CA PRO A 196 -13.61 6.80 -3.19
C PRO A 196 -13.61 8.09 -2.36
N LEU A 197 -13.58 9.25 -3.01
CA LEU A 197 -13.64 10.55 -2.33
C LEU A 197 -15.01 10.78 -1.66
N LYS A 198 -16.09 10.37 -2.30
CA LYS A 198 -17.44 10.44 -1.71
C LYS A 198 -17.57 9.51 -0.51
N GLU A 199 -17.08 8.28 -0.60
CA GLU A 199 -17.06 7.33 0.52
C GLU A 199 -16.22 7.88 1.69
N GLN A 200 -15.08 8.49 1.41
CA GLN A 200 -14.25 9.17 2.41
C GLN A 200 -15.00 10.30 3.12
N CYS A 201 -15.69 11.16 2.35
CA CYS A 201 -16.48 12.25 2.94
C CYS A 201 -17.67 11.72 3.77
N GLN A 202 -18.32 10.65 3.32
CA GLN A 202 -19.40 10.01 4.07
C GLN A 202 -18.91 9.41 5.38
N GLU A 203 -17.74 8.75 5.38
CA GLU A 203 -17.12 8.23 6.59
C GLU A 203 -16.80 9.36 7.58
N PHE A 204 -16.28 10.49 7.11
CA PHE A 204 -16.01 11.64 7.95
C PHE A 204 -17.29 12.19 8.62
N LEU A 205 -18.36 12.37 7.83
CA LEU A 205 -19.66 12.81 8.36
C LEU A 205 -20.23 11.81 9.36
N LYS A 206 -20.14 10.51 9.07
CA LYS A 206 -20.57 9.45 9.98
C LYS A 206 -19.78 9.50 11.28
N SER A 207 -18.46 9.64 11.23
CA SER A 207 -17.60 9.76 12.42
C SER A 207 -17.98 10.95 13.29
N ILE A 208 -18.31 12.10 12.70
CA ILE A 208 -18.81 13.28 13.43
C ILE A 208 -20.15 12.97 14.13
N GLN A 209 -21.08 12.30 13.44
CA GLN A 209 -22.40 11.97 13.97
C GLN A 209 -22.34 10.93 15.10
N THR A 210 -21.51 9.90 14.92
CA THR A 210 -21.42 8.75 15.82
C THR A 210 -20.38 8.93 16.93
N ARG A 211 -19.51 9.94 16.83
CA ARG A 211 -18.35 10.17 17.71
C ARG A 211 -17.34 9.01 17.69
N GLN A 212 -17.37 8.19 16.67
CA GLN A 212 -16.41 7.11 16.46
C GLN A 212 -15.21 7.58 15.65
N GLN A 213 -14.04 7.05 15.95
CA GLN A 213 -12.83 7.35 15.19
C GLN A 213 -12.99 6.91 13.72
N PRO A 214 -12.55 7.73 12.76
CA PRO A 214 -12.61 7.37 11.34
C PRO A 214 -11.61 6.27 11.01
N LEU A 215 -11.85 5.57 9.90
CA LEU A 215 -10.99 4.50 9.39
C LEU A 215 -9.53 4.96 9.12
N SER A 216 -9.32 6.23 8.80
CA SER A 216 -8.00 6.82 8.62
C SER A 216 -7.82 8.01 9.56
N ASP A 217 -7.60 7.72 10.82
CA ASP A 217 -7.40 8.70 11.86
C ASP A 217 -5.99 9.32 11.86
N VAL A 218 -5.74 10.21 12.81
CA VAL A 218 -4.45 10.89 12.95
C VAL A 218 -3.32 9.92 13.32
N ARG A 219 -3.60 8.83 14.04
CA ARG A 219 -2.61 7.81 14.41
C ARG A 219 -2.15 7.04 13.19
N ASP A 220 -3.07 6.68 12.30
CA ASP A 220 -2.71 6.10 11.01
C ASP A 220 -1.87 7.05 10.16
N GLY A 221 -2.20 8.35 10.17
CA GLY A 221 -1.40 9.37 9.53
C GLY A 221 0.04 9.42 10.06
N TYR A 222 0.22 9.34 11.39
CA TYR A 222 1.54 9.25 12.01
C TYR A 222 2.29 7.98 11.60
N ARG A 223 1.66 6.80 11.67
CA ARG A 223 2.25 5.52 11.28
C ARG A 223 2.79 5.56 9.86
N ILE A 224 2.02 6.14 8.93
CA ILE A 224 2.44 6.29 7.55
C ILE A 224 3.63 7.24 7.45
N CYS A 225 3.63 8.39 8.12
CA CYS A 225 4.77 9.32 8.12
C CYS A 225 6.04 8.67 8.70
N ALA A 226 5.93 7.87 9.77
CA ALA A 226 7.05 7.14 10.35
C ALA A 226 7.66 6.14 9.35
N ILE A 227 6.84 5.41 8.60
CA ILE A 227 7.29 4.49 7.55
C ILE A 227 7.99 5.25 6.41
N LEU A 228 7.42 6.38 5.96
CA LEU A 228 8.02 7.19 4.89
C LEU A 228 9.36 7.79 5.30
N GLU A 229 9.49 8.26 6.54
CA GLU A 229 10.75 8.77 7.08
C GLU A 229 11.81 7.67 7.21
N ALA A 230 11.43 6.48 7.70
CA ALA A 230 12.29 5.31 7.74
C ALA A 230 12.75 4.88 6.33
N ALA A 231 11.86 4.93 5.34
CA ALA A 231 12.21 4.65 3.94
C ALA A 231 13.20 5.69 3.39
N ALA A 232 12.98 6.97 3.67
CA ALA A 232 13.90 8.04 3.27
C ALA A 232 15.27 7.91 3.96
N ALA A 233 15.29 7.52 5.23
CA ALA A 233 16.53 7.26 5.99
C ALA A 233 17.28 6.04 5.41
N SER A 234 16.59 4.95 5.11
CA SER A 234 17.17 3.77 4.47
C SER A 234 17.77 4.11 3.09
N ALA A 235 17.07 4.89 2.28
CA ALA A 235 17.58 5.30 0.97
C ALA A 235 18.86 6.12 1.07
N LYS A 236 19.01 6.99 2.08
CA LYS A 236 20.25 7.72 2.37
C LYS A 236 21.38 6.80 2.83
N GLN A 237 21.05 5.64 3.36
CA GLN A 237 21.99 4.60 3.83
C GLN A 237 22.14 3.46 2.81
N HIS A 238 21.93 3.75 1.51
CA HIS A 238 22.09 2.79 0.41
C HIS A 238 21.25 1.52 0.56
N GLY A 239 20.05 1.62 1.14
CA GLY A 239 19.13 0.50 1.31
C GLY A 239 19.29 -0.29 2.61
N ALA A 240 20.11 0.18 3.54
CA ALA A 240 20.22 -0.46 4.85
C ALA A 240 18.86 -0.53 5.55
N PRO A 241 18.49 -1.67 6.16
CA PRO A 241 17.22 -1.81 6.86
C PRO A 241 17.13 -0.85 8.06
N VAL A 242 15.99 -0.19 8.18
CA VAL A 242 15.63 0.67 9.33
C VAL A 242 14.48 0.02 10.08
N ASN A 243 14.63 -0.20 11.37
CA ASN A 243 13.54 -0.69 12.22
C ASN A 243 12.50 0.41 12.45
N ILE A 244 11.25 0.03 12.57
CA ILE A 244 10.15 0.94 12.85
C ILE A 244 9.71 0.76 14.30
N GLU A 245 9.85 1.82 15.09
CA GLU A 245 9.37 1.93 16.47
C GLU A 245 8.23 2.95 16.50
N ALA A 246 7.09 2.59 15.89
CA ALA A 246 5.94 3.50 15.82
C ALA A 246 4.78 2.96 16.68
N GLU A 247 4.91 3.07 17.99
CA GLU A 247 3.82 2.90 18.94
C GLU A 247 3.25 4.29 19.32
N VAL A 248 1.92 4.47 19.19
CA VAL A 248 1.15 5.65 19.66
C VAL A 248 -0.05 5.19 20.47
#